data_38557937c318c08a03a6d223e89e03e6
#
_entry.id   38557937c318c08a03a6d223e89e03e6
#
_cell.length_a   1.000
_cell.length_b   1.000
_cell.length_c   1.000
_cell.angle_alpha   90.00
_cell.angle_beta   90.00
_cell.angle_gamma   90.00
#
_symmetry.space_group_name_H-M   'P 1'
#
loop_
_entity.id
_entity.type
_entity.pdbx_description
1 polymer ?
#
loop_
_entity_poly.entity_id
_entity_poly.type
_entity_poly.pdbx_seq_one_letter_code
_entity_poly.pdbx_strand_id
1 'polypeptide(L)'
;MISQPTLQKLSNFEDKSLLIVDDDNPFRQRLARAMEKKGFTVTQAESVKVGIETVKSQSPAFAVVDLRLNDGNGLEVVKEIQKVNLKSRII
;
A
#
# COMPACT_ATOMS: atom_id res chain seq x y z
N MET A 1 -11.63 15.15 17.71
CA MET A 1 -11.81 14.62 16.38
C MET A 1 -10.52 14.07 15.83
N ILE A 2 -10.51 12.79 15.59
CA ILE A 2 -9.28 12.11 15.21
C ILE A 2 -8.88 12.39 13.78
N SER A 3 -9.85 12.55 12.87
CA SER A 3 -9.53 12.71 11.46
C SER A 3 -8.70 13.96 11.18
N GLN A 4 -8.90 15.03 11.92
CA GLN A 4 -8.15 16.25 11.67
C GLN A 4 -6.67 16.15 12.03
N PRO A 5 -6.29 15.66 13.23
CA PRO A 5 -4.89 15.40 13.51
C PRO A 5 -4.26 14.41 12.54
N THR A 6 -5.04 13.40 12.11
CA THR A 6 -4.56 12.43 11.14
C THR A 6 -4.27 13.09 9.79
N LEU A 7 -5.17 13.95 9.33
CA LEU A 7 -4.97 14.68 8.09
C LEU A 7 -3.76 15.60 8.16
N GLN A 8 -3.54 16.26 9.30
CA GLN A 8 -2.35 17.09 9.49
C GLN A 8 -1.08 16.27 9.41
N LYS A 9 -1.06 15.10 10.05
CA LYS A 9 0.09 14.20 9.96
C LYS A 9 0.33 13.78 8.52
N LEU A 10 -0.72 13.39 7.81
CA LEU A 10 -0.58 12.94 6.43
C LEU A 10 -0.07 14.06 5.54
N SER A 11 -0.57 15.28 5.73
CA SER A 11 -0.16 16.42 4.90
C SER A 11 1.29 16.83 5.15
N ASN A 12 1.91 16.39 6.26
CA ASN A 12 3.31 16.66 6.54
C ASN A 12 4.25 15.68 5.84
N PHE A 13 3.72 14.59 5.27
CA PHE A 13 4.53 13.66 4.49
C PHE A 13 4.66 14.16 3.07
N GLU A 14 5.87 14.16 2.54
CA GLU A 14 6.11 14.51 1.14
C GLU A 14 5.57 13.43 0.22
N ASP A 15 5.77 12.16 0.59
CA ASP A 15 5.36 11.01 -0.20
C ASP A 15 4.14 10.36 0.41
N LYS A 16 3.03 10.43 -0.32
CA LYS A 16 1.75 9.84 0.08
C LYS A 16 1.40 8.61 -0.73
N SER A 17 2.40 8.00 -1.36
CA SER A 17 2.17 6.80 -2.15
C SER A 17 1.79 5.63 -1.27
N LEU A 18 0.74 4.93 -1.65
CA LEU A 18 0.21 3.76 -0.94
C LEU A 18 0.01 2.63 -1.93
N LEU A 19 0.62 1.50 -1.64
CA LEU A 19 0.38 0.27 -2.39
C LEU A 19 -0.61 -0.58 -1.62
N ILE A 20 -1.66 -1.06 -2.30
CA ILE A 20 -2.61 -2.02 -1.73
C ILE A 20 -2.49 -3.31 -2.52
N VAL A 21 -2.14 -4.39 -1.84
CA VAL A 21 -2.01 -5.72 -2.44
C VAL A 21 -3.08 -6.63 -1.87
N ASP A 22 -4.04 -7.03 -2.68
CA ASP A 22 -5.15 -7.88 -2.27
C ASP A 22 -5.78 -8.49 -3.54
N ASP A 23 -6.05 -9.79 -3.52
CA ASP A 23 -6.67 -10.47 -4.66
C ASP A 23 -8.20 -10.36 -4.69
N ASP A 24 -8.81 -9.84 -3.62
CA ASP A 24 -10.24 -9.52 -3.59
C ASP A 24 -10.46 -8.18 -4.30
N ASN A 25 -10.85 -8.24 -5.56
CA ASN A 25 -10.98 -7.04 -6.39
C ASN A 25 -11.98 -6.03 -5.82
N PRO A 26 -13.21 -6.42 -5.43
CA PRO A 26 -14.16 -5.44 -4.89
C PRO A 26 -13.65 -4.78 -3.60
N PHE A 27 -13.09 -5.55 -2.70
CA PHE A 27 -12.55 -5.02 -1.44
C PHE A 27 -11.38 -4.08 -1.72
N ARG A 28 -10.42 -4.53 -2.53
CA ARG A 28 -9.24 -3.72 -2.86
C ARG A 28 -9.64 -2.38 -3.47
N GLN A 29 -10.59 -2.39 -4.40
CA GLN A 29 -11.04 -1.18 -5.08
C GLN A 29 -11.75 -0.22 -4.13
N ARG A 30 -12.59 -0.74 -3.21
CA ARG A 30 -13.26 0.10 -2.22
C ARG A 30 -12.26 0.72 -1.26
N LEU A 31 -11.28 -0.05 -0.82
CA LEU A 31 -10.24 0.45 0.07
C LEU A 31 -9.41 1.52 -0.62
N ALA A 32 -9.06 1.29 -1.90
CA ALA A 32 -8.30 2.26 -2.68
C ALA A 32 -9.04 3.60 -2.75
N ARG A 33 -10.33 3.57 -3.06
CA ARG A 33 -11.12 4.80 -3.13
C ARG A 33 -11.19 5.51 -1.78
N ALA A 34 -11.37 4.75 -0.70
CA ALA A 34 -11.43 5.32 0.64
C ALA A 34 -10.10 6.01 1.00
N MET A 35 -8.98 5.38 0.63
CA MET A 35 -7.66 5.93 0.93
C MET A 35 -7.34 7.15 0.08
N GLU A 36 -7.77 7.15 -1.17
CA GLU A 36 -7.63 8.33 -2.04
C GLU A 36 -8.33 9.54 -1.46
N LYS A 37 -9.52 9.33 -0.87
CA LYS A 37 -10.26 10.41 -0.21
C LYS A 37 -9.52 10.96 1.00
N LYS A 38 -8.64 10.17 1.60
CA LYS A 38 -7.82 10.60 2.74
C LYS A 38 -6.50 11.25 2.32
N GLY A 39 -6.25 11.37 1.02
CA GLY A 39 -5.09 12.06 0.49
C GLY A 39 -3.97 11.16 0.01
N PHE A 40 -4.15 9.85 0.01
CA PHE A 40 -3.13 8.94 -0.52
C PHE A 40 -3.17 8.87 -2.04
N THR A 41 -2.02 8.68 -2.63
CA THR A 41 -1.89 8.32 -4.04
C THR A 41 -1.77 6.79 -4.10
N VAL A 42 -2.84 6.13 -4.54
CA VAL A 42 -2.96 4.68 -4.40
C VAL A 42 -2.57 3.96 -5.69
N THR A 43 -1.77 2.91 -5.53
CA THR A 43 -1.50 1.92 -6.57
C THR A 43 -2.04 0.59 -6.07
N GLN A 44 -2.66 -0.17 -6.94
CA GLN A 44 -3.27 -1.46 -6.60
C GLN A 44 -2.52 -2.60 -7.26
N ALA A 45 -2.38 -3.70 -6.55
CA ALA A 45 -1.83 -4.94 -7.07
C ALA A 45 -2.71 -6.11 -6.62
N GLU A 46 -3.01 -7.01 -7.53
CA GLU A 46 -3.93 -8.13 -7.27
C GLU A 46 -3.22 -9.43 -6.91
N SER A 47 -1.89 -9.43 -6.89
CA SER A 47 -1.11 -10.64 -6.69
C SER A 47 0.25 -10.33 -6.10
N VAL A 48 0.93 -11.37 -5.62
CA VAL A 48 2.32 -11.27 -5.16
C VAL A 48 3.20 -10.77 -6.31
N LYS A 49 3.05 -11.36 -7.48
CA LYS A 49 3.86 -11.01 -8.65
C LYS A 49 3.73 -9.53 -9.00
N VAL A 50 2.50 -9.06 -9.15
CA VAL A 50 2.26 -7.65 -9.49
C VAL A 50 2.73 -6.74 -8.37
N GLY A 51 2.52 -7.14 -7.12
CA GLY A 51 2.98 -6.39 -5.95
C GLY A 51 4.49 -6.19 -5.97
N ILE A 52 5.24 -7.26 -6.21
CA ILE A 52 6.69 -7.19 -6.26
C ILE A 52 7.17 -6.32 -7.43
N GLU A 53 6.58 -6.50 -8.59
CA GLU A 53 6.90 -5.70 -9.77
C GLU A 53 6.66 -4.21 -9.51
N THR A 54 5.54 -3.90 -8.87
CA THR A 54 5.19 -2.52 -8.53
C THR A 54 6.20 -1.92 -7.56
N VAL A 55 6.59 -2.67 -6.53
CA VAL A 55 7.57 -2.21 -5.54
C VAL A 55 8.92 -1.92 -6.20
N LYS A 56 9.34 -2.78 -7.11
CA LYS A 56 10.61 -2.58 -7.83
C LYS A 56 10.57 -1.37 -8.75
N SER A 57 9.42 -1.11 -9.34
CA SER A 57 9.23 0.03 -10.23
C SER A 57 9.12 1.34 -9.45
N GLN A 58 8.36 1.32 -8.36
CA GLN A 58 8.11 2.52 -7.58
C GLN A 58 7.86 2.13 -6.13
N SER A 59 8.87 2.28 -5.28
CA SER A 59 8.77 1.94 -3.88
C SER A 59 7.75 2.81 -3.17
N PRO A 60 6.73 2.21 -2.51
CA PRO A 60 5.70 3.00 -1.84
C PRO A 60 6.18 3.50 -0.47
N ALA A 61 5.61 4.63 -0.03
CA ALA A 61 5.83 5.11 1.33
C ALA A 61 4.99 4.34 2.35
N PHE A 62 3.82 3.84 1.91
CA PHE A 62 2.89 3.07 2.74
C PHE A 62 2.43 1.84 1.97
N ALA A 63 2.08 0.78 2.69
CA ALA A 63 1.53 -0.41 2.06
C ALA A 63 0.52 -1.11 2.95
N VAL A 64 -0.53 -1.63 2.31
CA VAL A 64 -1.49 -2.56 2.92
C VAL A 64 -1.39 -3.84 2.11
N VAL A 65 -0.98 -4.93 2.74
CA VAL A 65 -0.71 -6.18 2.04
C VAL A 65 -1.48 -7.32 2.70
N ASP A 66 -2.36 -7.97 1.92
CA ASP A 66 -2.99 -9.21 2.34
C ASP A 66 -1.94 -10.32 2.32
N LEU A 67 -1.90 -11.11 3.37
CA LEU A 67 -0.91 -12.18 3.49
C LEU A 67 -1.30 -13.42 2.71
N ARG A 68 -2.58 -13.61 2.42
CA ARG A 68 -3.08 -14.79 1.70
C ARG A 68 -3.49 -14.38 0.30
N LEU A 69 -2.63 -14.64 -0.66
CA LEU A 69 -2.87 -14.33 -2.06
C LEU A 69 -2.91 -15.62 -2.88
N ASN A 70 -3.59 -15.59 -4.02
CA ASN A 70 -3.75 -16.78 -4.86
C ASN A 70 -2.43 -17.34 -5.36
N ASP A 71 -1.45 -16.47 -5.61
CA ASP A 71 -0.15 -16.87 -6.16
C ASP A 71 0.97 -16.92 -5.11
N GLY A 72 0.64 -16.79 -3.82
CA GLY A 72 1.66 -16.90 -2.79
C GLY A 72 1.33 -16.15 -1.52
N ASN A 73 2.38 -15.89 -0.74
CA ASN A 73 2.27 -15.23 0.55
C ASN A 73 2.64 -13.76 0.42
N GLY A 74 1.77 -12.88 0.91
CA GLY A 74 2.00 -11.43 0.89
C GLY A 74 3.25 -10.98 1.63
N LEU A 75 3.81 -11.82 2.52
CA LEU A 75 5.08 -11.50 3.16
C LEU A 75 6.21 -11.33 2.16
N GLU A 76 6.13 -11.96 0.99
CA GLU A 76 7.13 -11.78 -0.05
C GLU A 76 7.12 -10.34 -0.56
N VAL A 77 5.94 -9.73 -0.65
CA VAL A 77 5.81 -8.32 -1.02
C VAL A 77 6.39 -7.44 0.08
N VAL A 78 6.05 -7.74 1.33
CA VAL A 78 6.56 -6.99 2.49
C VAL A 78 8.08 -7.01 2.52
N LYS A 79 8.68 -8.17 2.29
CA LYS A 79 10.14 -8.30 2.25
C LYS A 79 10.75 -7.47 1.14
N GLU A 80 10.13 -7.45 -0.02
CA GLU A 80 10.61 -6.62 -1.13
C GLU A 80 10.52 -5.13 -0.79
N ILE A 81 9.43 -4.71 -0.16
CA ILE A 81 9.28 -3.31 0.27
C ILE A 81 10.41 -2.94 1.24
N GLN A 82 10.67 -3.77 2.24
CA GLN A 82 11.69 -3.51 3.24
C GLN A 82 13.09 -3.50 2.63
N LYS A 83 13.30 -4.33 1.63
CA LYS A 83 14.59 -4.42 0.93
C LYS A 83 14.91 -3.14 0.17
N VAL A 84 13.92 -2.54 -0.49
CA VAL A 84 14.12 -1.35 -1.32
C VAL A 84 13.92 -0.04 -0.57
N ASN A 85 13.15 -0.06 0.53
CA ASN A 85 12.89 1.15 1.31
C ASN A 85 12.57 0.81 2.75
N LEU A 86 13.57 0.92 3.62
CA LEU A 86 13.43 0.63 5.04
C LEU A 86 12.50 1.61 5.77
N LYS A 87 12.20 2.75 5.14
CA LYS A 87 11.33 3.77 5.73
C LYS A 87 9.86 3.57 5.37
N SER A 88 9.54 2.64 4.47
CA SER A 88 8.14 2.36 4.14
C SER A 88 7.37 1.90 5.36
N ARG A 89 6.12 2.35 5.45
CA ARG A 89 5.22 2.01 6.54
C ARG A 89 4.20 1.00 6.06
N ILE A 90 4.19 -0.16 6.68
CA ILE A 90 3.28 -1.24 6.34
C ILE A 90 2.17 -1.27 7.37
N ILE A 91 0.97 -1.22 6.87
CA ILE A 91 -0.24 -1.16 7.68
C ILE A 91 -0.86 -2.54 7.82
#